data_7f6c8b3d0a9a3cf2ac6d0a16a3cd299a
#
_entry.id   7f6c8b3d0a9a3cf2ac6d0a16a3cd299a
#
_cell.length_a   1.000
_cell.length_b   1.000
_cell.length_c   1.000
_cell.angle_alpha   90.00
_cell.angle_beta   90.00
_cell.angle_gamma   90.00
#
_symmetry.space_group_name_H-M   'P 1'
#
loop_
_entity.id
_entity.type
_entity.pdbx_description
1 polymer ?
#
loop_
_entity_poly.entity_id
_entity_poly.type
_entity_poly.pdbx_seq_one_letter_code
_entity_poly.pdbx_strand_id
1 'polypeptide(L)' 'MTDKKYTLGIDIGSTTVKIAILDEENQLLFADYERHFANIQETLAHLLGEAHEKLGELTLQPV' A
#
# COMPACT_ATOMS: atom_id res chain seq x y z
N MET A 1 7.75 0.82 24.85
CA MET A 1 7.79 1.12 23.48
C MET A 1 6.63 0.51 22.72
N THR A 2 6.07 1.27 21.87
CA THR A 2 4.88 0.83 21.19
C THR A 2 5.18 0.51 19.74
N ASP A 3 4.67 -0.59 19.27
CA ASP A 3 4.75 -0.90 17.87
C ASP A 3 3.76 -0.01 17.13
N LYS A 4 4.28 0.73 16.17
CA LYS A 4 3.42 1.54 15.34
C LYS A 4 2.69 0.64 14.36
N LYS A 5 1.40 0.89 14.24
CA LYS A 5 0.58 0.13 13.32
C LYS A 5 0.19 1.00 12.14
N TYR A 6 0.21 0.40 10.99
CA TYR A 6 -0.12 1.09 9.75
C TYR A 6 -1.28 0.37 9.09
N THR A 7 -2.11 1.13 8.43
CA THR A 7 -3.26 0.57 7.73
C THR A 7 -3.01 0.63 6.24
N LEU A 8 -3.17 -0.50 5.58
CA LEU A 8 -3.01 -0.59 4.14
C LEU A 8 -4.37 -0.69 3.48
N GLY A 9 -4.69 0.31 2.65
CA GLY A 9 -5.90 0.28 1.85
C GLY A 9 -5.55 -0.08 0.42
N ILE A 10 -6.35 -0.94 -0.18
CA ILE A 10 -6.14 -1.38 -1.56
C ILE A 10 -7.43 -1.16 -2.33
N ASP A 11 -7.30 -0.51 -3.47
CA ASP A 11 -8.44 -0.26 -4.35
C ASP A 11 -8.09 -0.81 -5.73
N ILE A 12 -8.88 -1.75 -6.19
CA ILE A 12 -8.64 -2.38 -7.49
C ILE A 12 -9.76 -1.97 -8.44
N GLY A 13 -9.39 -1.17 -9.43
CA GLY A 13 -10.33 -0.77 -10.46
C GLY A 13 -10.22 -1.66 -11.69
N SER A 14 -10.95 -1.31 -12.73
CA SER A 14 -10.98 -2.12 -13.93
C SER A 14 -9.63 -2.14 -14.64
N THR A 15 -8.84 -1.08 -14.51
CA THR A 15 -7.54 -0.99 -15.18
C THR A 15 -6.40 -0.61 -14.24
N THR A 16 -6.69 -0.24 -13.00
CA THR A 16 -5.67 0.27 -12.10
C THR A 16 -5.74 -0.40 -10.73
N VAL A 17 -4.59 -0.45 -10.09
CA VAL A 17 -4.49 -0.83 -8.68
C VAL A 17 -3.94 0.38 -7.94
N LYS A 18 -4.58 0.73 -6.84
CA LYS A 18 -4.16 1.84 -6.00
C LYS A 18 -3.94 1.33 -4.59
N ILE A 19 -2.87 1.81 -3.96
CA ILE A 19 -2.66 1.51 -2.54
C ILE A 19 -2.47 2.81 -1.79
N ALA A 20 -2.79 2.76 -0.50
CA ALA A 20 -2.59 3.90 0.39
C ALA A 20 -2.22 3.34 1.76
N ILE A 21 -1.26 3.98 2.40
CA ILE A 21 -0.82 3.56 3.73
C ILE A 21 -1.02 4.71 4.69
N LEU A 22 -1.73 4.44 5.76
CA LEU A 22 -2.06 5.42 6.78
C LEU A 22 -1.40 5.04 8.09
N ASP A 23 -1.09 6.05 8.89
CA ASP A 23 -0.56 5.80 10.23
C ASP A 23 -1.69 5.63 11.22
N GLU A 24 -1.33 5.55 12.52
CA GLU A 24 -2.31 5.34 13.57
C GLU A 24 -3.31 6.48 13.69
N GLU A 25 -2.93 7.65 13.22
CA GLU A 25 -3.79 8.83 13.28
C GLU A 25 -4.52 9.06 11.97
N ASN A 26 -4.49 8.07 11.08
CA ASN A 26 -5.15 8.13 9.78
C ASN A 26 -4.55 9.18 8.85
N GLN A 27 -3.28 9.49 9.05
CA GLN A 27 -2.59 10.39 8.15
C GLN A 27 -1.96 9.60 7.02
N LEU A 28 -2.09 10.11 5.82
CA LEU A 28 -1.59 9.44 4.64
C LEU A 28 -0.07 9.51 4.60
N LEU A 29 0.58 8.36 4.62
CA LEU A 29 2.03 8.28 4.56
C LEU A 29 2.53 7.98 3.17
N PHE A 30 1.78 7.18 2.42
CA PHE A 30 2.19 6.78 1.09
C PHE A 30 0.96 6.42 0.28
N ALA A 31 0.94 6.81 -0.98
CA ALA A 31 -0.11 6.42 -1.89
C ALA A 31 0.47 6.39 -3.30
N ASP A 32 0.08 5.38 -4.06
CA ASP A 32 0.50 5.26 -5.43
C ASP A 32 -0.48 4.39 -6.19
N TYR A 33 -0.38 4.41 -7.50
CA TYR A 33 -1.24 3.58 -8.32
C TYR A 33 -0.50 3.20 -9.60
N GLU A 34 -0.94 2.09 -10.19
CA GLU A 34 -0.39 1.64 -11.46
C GLU A 34 -1.47 0.93 -12.25
N ARG A 35 -1.33 0.95 -13.56
CA ARG A 35 -2.18 0.16 -14.43
C ARG A 35 -1.75 -1.29 -14.36
N HIS A 36 -2.71 -2.20 -14.18
CA HIS A 36 -2.37 -3.60 -13.99
C HIS A 36 -2.41 -4.42 -15.29
N PHE A 37 -3.01 -3.92 -16.34
CA PHE A 37 -3.07 -4.64 -17.63
C PHE A 37 -3.47 -6.10 -17.43
N ALA A 38 -4.49 -6.33 -16.62
CA ALA A 38 -4.98 -7.66 -16.24
C ALA A 38 -4.00 -8.46 -15.38
N ASN A 39 -2.90 -7.87 -14.92
CA ASN A 39 -1.90 -8.53 -14.10
C ASN A 39 -1.93 -7.95 -12.70
N ILE A 40 -3.03 -8.15 -12.00
CA ILE A 40 -3.28 -7.47 -10.73
C ILE A 40 -2.27 -7.87 -9.67
N GLN A 41 -1.94 -9.17 -9.59
CA GLN A 41 -1.03 -9.65 -8.56
C GLN A 41 0.37 -9.05 -8.69
N GLU A 42 0.88 -8.99 -9.90
CA GLU A 42 2.20 -8.43 -10.11
C GLU A 42 2.23 -6.95 -9.82
N THR A 43 1.19 -6.25 -10.26
CA THR A 43 1.12 -4.81 -10.05
C THR A 43 1.02 -4.49 -8.56
N LEU A 44 0.21 -5.25 -7.84
CA LEU A 44 0.07 -5.03 -6.41
C LEU A 44 1.39 -5.32 -5.69
N ALA A 45 2.07 -6.39 -6.07
CA ALA A 45 3.35 -6.72 -5.46
C ALA A 45 4.36 -5.60 -5.71
N HIS A 46 4.36 -5.02 -6.90
CA HIS A 46 5.26 -3.93 -7.23
C HIS A 46 4.98 -2.71 -6.36
N LEU A 47 3.70 -2.36 -6.21
CA LEU A 47 3.33 -1.21 -5.39
C LEU A 47 3.69 -1.43 -3.92
N LEU A 48 3.45 -2.63 -3.42
CA LEU A 48 3.81 -2.93 -2.04
C LEU A 48 5.31 -2.91 -1.83
N GLY A 49 6.07 -3.35 -2.84
CA GLY A 49 7.51 -3.27 -2.78
C GLY A 49 8.01 -1.83 -2.71
N GLU A 50 7.40 -0.96 -3.51
CA GLU A 50 7.76 0.46 -3.48
C GLU A 50 7.44 1.07 -2.14
N ALA A 51 6.28 0.72 -1.57
CA ALA A 51 5.90 1.24 -0.27
C ALA A 51 6.89 0.79 0.80
N HIS A 52 7.30 -0.47 0.73
CA HIS A 52 8.26 -1.01 1.68
C HIS A 52 9.58 -0.24 1.62
N GLU A 53 10.05 0.04 0.41
CA GLU A 53 11.29 0.78 0.24
C GLU A 53 11.19 2.19 0.78
N LYS A 54 10.04 2.83 0.54
CA LYS A 54 9.85 4.21 0.96
C LYS A 54 9.73 4.35 2.46
N LEU A 55 9.01 3.43 3.09
CA LEU A 55 8.68 3.57 4.50
C LEU A 55 9.57 2.73 5.39
N GLY A 56 10.42 1.90 4.81
CA GLY A 56 11.28 1.02 5.57
C GLY A 56 10.49 -0.19 6.06
N GLU A 57 11.00 -0.81 7.13
CA GLU A 57 10.34 -1.98 7.67
C GLU A 57 9.13 -1.57 8.48
N LEU A 58 7.98 -2.03 8.06
CA LEU A 58 6.72 -1.72 8.70
C LEU A 58 5.97 -2.99 9.01
N THR A 59 5.14 -2.90 10.04
CA THR A 59 4.12 -3.90 10.26
C THR A 59 2.84 -3.38 9.62
N LEU A 60 2.45 -4.00 8.51
CA LEU A 60 1.26 -3.57 7.79
C LEU A 60 0.08 -4.43 8.17
N GLN A 61 -1.06 -3.80 8.33
CA GLN A 61 -2.30 -4.50 8.60
C GLN A 61 -3.27 -4.24 7.47
N PRO A 62 -3.65 -5.29 6.72
CA PRO A 62 -4.62 -5.10 5.64
C PRO A 62 -5.98 -4.73 6.19
N VAL A 63 -6.66 -3.94 5.46
CA VAL A 63 -8.01 -3.52 5.82
C VAL A 63 -9.04 -4.40 5.16
#